data_fd24bc50dfaa1a84b8fb91a54e547bf9
#
_entry.id   fd24bc50dfaa1a84b8fb91a54e547bf9
#
_cell.length_a   1.000
_cell.length_b   1.000
_cell.length_c   1.000
_cell.angle_alpha   90.00
_cell.angle_beta   90.00
_cell.angle_gamma   90.00
#
_symmetry.space_group_name_H-M   'P 1'
#
loop_
_entity.id
_entity.type
_entity.pdbx_description
1 polymer ?
#
loop_
_entity_poly.entity_id
_entity_poly.type
_entity_poly.pdbx_seq_one_letter_code
_entity_poly.pdbx_strand_id
1 'polypeptide(L)'
;MTGLEKITDRILAEARAQAGEIREKAEEEAGAVLRETEKRLSRLREEAKEREALVKKELETRARSSASLKKRQLILAAKQDMIREQIEKAHQTLLAMEPEEYFSLIEQMVRRFALPKAGEICFSQRDLKRLPEQFGKRLEQAAAERGGSLKIGVEPASLDGGFLLDYDGIEENCSFQALLAAKRDECSDQIQKLLFEKE
;
A
#
# COMPACT_ATOMS: atom_id res chain seq x y z
N MET A 1 50.06 -94.81 3.30
CA MET A 1 48.82 -94.12 3.61
C MET A 1 47.74 -95.13 3.88
N THR A 2 47.26 -95.07 5.08
CA THR A 2 46.20 -95.97 5.53
C THR A 2 44.85 -95.60 4.90
N GLY A 3 43.92 -96.58 4.72
CA GLY A 3 42.60 -96.25 4.15
C GLY A 3 41.85 -95.15 4.87
N LEU A 4 42.11 -94.97 6.18
CA LEU A 4 41.53 -93.92 7.02
C LEU A 4 42.02 -92.53 6.66
N GLU A 5 43.32 -92.38 6.38
CA GLU A 5 43.94 -91.07 5.97
C GLU A 5 43.33 -90.55 4.62
N LYS A 6 43.07 -91.45 3.67
CA LYS A 6 42.43 -91.08 2.41
C LYS A 6 40.98 -90.64 2.55
N ILE A 7 40.25 -91.19 3.52
CA ILE A 7 38.86 -90.75 3.80
C ILE A 7 38.82 -89.38 4.50
N THR A 8 39.70 -89.18 5.47
CA THR A 8 39.78 -87.84 6.16
C THR A 8 40.20 -86.77 5.21
N ASP A 9 41.20 -87.00 4.37
CA ASP A 9 41.66 -86.02 3.33
C ASP A 9 40.52 -85.66 2.35
N ARG A 10 39.72 -86.61 1.95
CA ARG A 10 38.58 -86.40 1.06
C ARG A 10 37.47 -85.58 1.70
N ILE A 11 37.14 -85.90 2.95
CA ILE A 11 36.13 -85.09 3.74
C ILE A 11 36.62 -83.70 3.93
N LEU A 12 37.88 -83.48 4.25
CA LEU A 12 38.46 -82.12 4.40
C LEU A 12 38.47 -81.34 3.03
N ALA A 13 38.77 -82.05 1.92
CA ALA A 13 38.76 -81.40 0.62
C ALA A 13 37.32 -81.04 0.19
N GLU A 14 36.31 -81.86 0.44
CA GLU A 14 34.90 -81.54 0.20
C GLU A 14 34.40 -80.40 1.07
N ALA A 15 34.74 -80.41 2.35
CA ALA A 15 34.37 -79.34 3.26
C ALA A 15 35.01 -77.97 2.85
N ARG A 16 36.27 -77.97 2.45
CA ARG A 16 36.95 -76.77 1.88
C ARG A 16 36.33 -76.25 0.62
N ALA A 17 35.94 -77.17 -0.33
CA ALA A 17 35.25 -76.84 -1.56
C ALA A 17 33.91 -76.16 -1.27
N GLN A 18 33.09 -76.76 -0.38
CA GLN A 18 31.81 -76.23 0.04
C GLN A 18 31.96 -74.87 0.73
N ALA A 19 32.97 -74.74 1.62
CA ALA A 19 33.26 -73.40 2.27
C ALA A 19 33.69 -72.35 1.23
N GLY A 20 34.44 -72.74 0.18
CA GLY A 20 34.79 -71.89 -0.94
C GLY A 20 33.57 -71.38 -1.71
N GLU A 21 32.67 -72.31 -2.07
CA GLU A 21 31.44 -71.97 -2.82
C GLU A 21 30.51 -71.04 -2.01
N ILE A 22 30.37 -71.27 -0.69
CA ILE A 22 29.58 -70.40 0.21
C ILE A 22 30.18 -68.99 0.25
N ARG A 23 31.50 -68.93 0.37
CA ARG A 23 32.21 -67.64 0.40
C ARG A 23 32.09 -66.87 -0.90
N GLU A 24 32.25 -67.53 -2.03
CA GLU A 24 32.11 -66.93 -3.37
C GLU A 24 30.69 -66.39 -3.58
N LYS A 25 29.65 -67.15 -3.22
CA LYS A 25 28.24 -66.68 -3.27
C LYS A 25 28.00 -65.50 -2.37
N ALA A 26 28.55 -65.50 -1.13
CA ALA A 26 28.39 -64.39 -0.20
C ALA A 26 29.09 -63.12 -0.72
N GLU A 27 30.26 -63.23 -1.34
CA GLU A 27 30.98 -62.12 -1.94
C GLU A 27 30.22 -61.57 -3.16
N GLU A 28 29.64 -62.44 -4.00
CA GLU A 28 28.81 -62.04 -5.14
C GLU A 28 27.53 -61.30 -4.70
N GLU A 29 26.81 -61.84 -3.72
CA GLU A 29 25.62 -61.21 -3.13
C GLU A 29 25.96 -59.85 -2.50
N ALA A 30 27.03 -59.79 -1.71
CA ALA A 30 27.48 -58.51 -1.13
C ALA A 30 27.83 -57.48 -2.21
N GLY A 31 28.53 -57.89 -3.26
CA GLY A 31 28.83 -57.06 -4.42
C GLY A 31 27.59 -56.57 -5.18
N ALA A 32 26.56 -57.44 -5.30
CA ALA A 32 25.29 -57.05 -5.90
C ALA A 32 24.55 -55.99 -5.08
N VAL A 33 24.48 -56.17 -3.76
CA VAL A 33 23.86 -55.19 -2.82
C VAL A 33 24.59 -53.83 -2.84
N LEU A 34 25.91 -53.83 -2.88
CA LEU A 34 26.70 -52.61 -2.99
C LEU A 34 26.40 -51.87 -4.30
N ARG A 35 26.43 -52.57 -5.43
CA ARG A 35 26.12 -51.98 -6.77
C ARG A 35 24.70 -51.40 -6.82
N GLU A 36 23.73 -52.08 -6.26
CA GLU A 36 22.35 -51.60 -6.21
C GLU A 36 22.24 -50.37 -5.32
N THR A 37 22.89 -50.37 -4.16
CA THR A 37 22.93 -49.24 -3.23
C THR A 37 23.57 -48.01 -3.87
N GLU A 38 24.67 -48.17 -4.56
CA GLU A 38 25.33 -47.07 -5.30
C GLU A 38 24.42 -46.46 -6.38
N LYS A 39 23.74 -47.30 -7.17
CA LYS A 39 22.76 -46.85 -8.17
C LYS A 39 21.62 -46.06 -7.51
N ARG A 40 21.08 -46.58 -6.41
CA ARG A 40 20.02 -45.90 -5.65
C ARG A 40 20.50 -44.56 -5.09
N LEU A 41 21.69 -44.50 -4.55
CA LEU A 41 22.29 -43.27 -4.01
C LEU A 41 22.50 -42.22 -5.11
N SER A 42 22.97 -42.66 -6.28
CA SER A 42 23.16 -41.79 -7.44
C SER A 42 21.82 -41.18 -7.90
N ARG A 43 20.75 -41.98 -7.99
CA ARG A 43 19.41 -41.46 -8.32
C ARG A 43 18.89 -40.45 -7.28
N LEU A 44 19.02 -40.78 -6.01
CA LEU A 44 18.58 -39.88 -4.95
C LEU A 44 19.34 -38.54 -4.97
N ARG A 45 20.63 -38.58 -5.30
CA ARG A 45 21.44 -37.33 -5.43
C ARG A 45 20.98 -36.48 -6.60
N GLU A 46 20.67 -37.06 -7.74
CA GLU A 46 20.16 -36.34 -8.90
C GLU A 46 18.75 -35.75 -8.61
N GLU A 47 17.85 -36.53 -8.04
CA GLU A 47 16.53 -36.02 -7.63
C GLU A 47 16.64 -34.86 -6.60
N ALA A 48 17.56 -34.95 -5.66
CA ALA A 48 17.80 -33.91 -4.70
C ALA A 48 18.31 -32.59 -5.34
N LYS A 49 19.24 -32.70 -6.31
CA LYS A 49 19.75 -31.56 -7.08
C LYS A 49 18.65 -30.90 -7.92
N GLU A 50 17.81 -31.70 -8.56
CA GLU A 50 16.68 -31.16 -9.34
C GLU A 50 15.69 -30.42 -8.46
N ARG A 51 15.34 -30.99 -7.31
CA ARG A 51 14.47 -30.31 -6.32
C ARG A 51 15.09 -29.02 -5.80
N GLU A 52 16.37 -29.04 -5.46
CA GLU A 52 17.11 -27.85 -5.02
C GLU A 52 17.06 -26.74 -6.09
N ALA A 53 17.34 -27.09 -7.35
CA ALA A 53 17.29 -26.13 -8.46
C ALA A 53 15.88 -25.53 -8.66
N LEU A 54 14.83 -26.34 -8.55
CA LEU A 54 13.45 -25.87 -8.64
C LEU A 54 13.10 -24.92 -7.48
N VAL A 55 13.41 -25.31 -6.25
CA VAL A 55 13.15 -24.47 -5.05
C VAL A 55 13.92 -23.16 -5.14
N LYS A 56 15.19 -23.20 -5.55
CA LYS A 56 16.00 -21.99 -5.73
C LYS A 56 15.38 -21.04 -6.75
N LYS A 57 14.99 -21.55 -7.92
CA LYS A 57 14.32 -20.76 -8.97
C LYS A 57 13.00 -20.15 -8.48
N GLU A 58 12.22 -20.89 -7.73
CA GLU A 58 10.96 -20.43 -7.16
C GLU A 58 11.20 -19.32 -6.13
N LEU A 59 12.16 -19.48 -5.22
CA LEU A 59 12.54 -18.48 -4.24
C LEU A 59 13.03 -17.18 -4.89
N GLU A 60 13.89 -17.28 -5.92
CA GLU A 60 14.36 -16.12 -6.67
C GLU A 60 13.21 -15.38 -7.34
N THR A 61 12.28 -16.10 -7.95
CA THR A 61 11.10 -15.51 -8.61
C THR A 61 10.20 -14.81 -7.61
N ARG A 62 9.91 -15.44 -6.48
CA ARG A 62 9.13 -14.85 -5.39
C ARG A 62 9.80 -13.61 -4.80
N ALA A 63 11.11 -13.67 -4.56
CA ALA A 63 11.87 -12.54 -4.02
C ALA A 63 11.84 -11.34 -4.97
N ARG A 64 12.05 -11.55 -6.27
CA ARG A 64 11.98 -10.48 -7.30
C ARG A 64 10.58 -9.86 -7.38
N SER A 65 9.53 -10.68 -7.38
CA SER A 65 8.13 -10.22 -7.41
C SER A 65 7.79 -9.41 -6.16
N SER A 66 8.17 -9.89 -4.98
CA SER A 66 7.96 -9.20 -3.71
C SER A 66 8.71 -7.86 -3.66
N ALA A 67 9.97 -7.83 -4.08
CA ALA A 67 10.76 -6.60 -4.14
C ALA A 67 10.15 -5.57 -5.12
N SER A 68 9.69 -6.02 -6.29
CA SER A 68 9.01 -5.16 -7.27
C SER A 68 7.71 -4.60 -6.73
N LEU A 69 6.90 -5.42 -6.05
CA LEU A 69 5.67 -4.96 -5.40
C LEU A 69 5.96 -3.92 -4.33
N LYS A 70 6.93 -4.20 -3.45
CA LYS A 70 7.33 -3.27 -2.38
C LYS A 70 7.82 -1.93 -2.94
N LYS A 71 8.64 -1.96 -3.99
CA LYS A 71 9.09 -0.75 -4.68
C LYS A 71 7.91 0.09 -5.18
N ARG A 72 6.92 -0.55 -5.86
CA ARG A 72 5.72 0.16 -6.36
C ARG A 72 4.89 0.77 -5.23
N GLN A 73 4.70 0.03 -4.13
CA GLN A 73 3.98 0.52 -2.95
C GLN A 73 4.67 1.75 -2.33
N LEU A 74 5.99 1.72 -2.18
CA LEU A 74 6.76 2.85 -1.65
C LEU A 74 6.65 4.10 -2.54
N ILE A 75 6.77 3.92 -3.87
CA ILE A 75 6.62 5.03 -4.82
C ILE A 75 5.21 5.61 -4.75
N LEU A 76 4.17 4.76 -4.71
CA LEU A 76 2.79 5.20 -4.61
C LEU A 76 2.53 5.95 -3.30
N ALA A 77 3.00 5.42 -2.17
CA ALA A 77 2.88 6.09 -0.88
C ALA A 77 3.55 7.47 -0.89
N ALA A 78 4.78 7.57 -1.40
CA ALA A 78 5.48 8.84 -1.52
C ALA A 78 4.72 9.85 -2.40
N LYS A 79 4.16 9.42 -3.53
CA LYS A 79 3.32 10.28 -4.38
C LYS A 79 2.08 10.78 -3.65
N GLN A 80 1.40 9.91 -2.92
CA GLN A 80 0.22 10.29 -2.13
C GLN A 80 0.55 11.27 -1.00
N ASP A 81 1.71 11.10 -0.35
CA ASP A 81 2.17 12.02 0.69
C ASP A 81 2.48 13.40 0.10
N MET A 82 3.14 13.46 -1.06
CA MET A 82 3.40 14.73 -1.76
C MET A 82 2.10 15.43 -2.17
N ILE A 83 1.11 14.71 -2.68
CA ILE A 83 -0.20 15.28 -3.04
C ILE A 83 -0.89 15.86 -1.80
N ARG A 84 -0.91 15.10 -0.70
CA ARG A 84 -1.49 15.55 0.57
C ARG A 84 -0.82 16.82 1.08
N GLU A 85 0.49 16.87 1.01
CA GLU A 85 1.27 18.05 1.41
C GLU A 85 0.93 19.29 0.57
N GLN A 86 0.72 19.14 -0.74
CA GLN A 86 0.33 20.25 -1.59
C GLN A 86 -1.09 20.75 -1.30
N ILE A 87 -2.04 19.86 -1.00
CA ILE A 87 -3.39 20.25 -0.60
C ILE A 87 -3.34 21.00 0.73
N GLU A 88 -2.55 20.52 1.69
CA GLU A 88 -2.37 21.21 2.98
C GLU A 88 -1.70 22.60 2.80
N LYS A 89 -0.69 22.70 1.96
CA LYS A 89 -0.09 24.01 1.63
C LYS A 89 -1.09 24.96 0.99
N ALA A 90 -1.95 24.48 0.10
CA ALA A 90 -3.02 25.30 -0.47
C ALA A 90 -3.99 25.78 0.61
N HIS A 91 -4.39 24.91 1.54
CA HIS A 91 -5.22 25.29 2.67
C HIS A 91 -4.55 26.39 3.53
N GLN A 92 -3.29 26.20 3.90
CA GLN A 92 -2.54 27.20 4.67
C GLN A 92 -2.39 28.52 3.92
N THR A 93 -2.23 28.49 2.60
CA THR A 93 -2.18 29.71 1.78
C THR A 93 -3.51 30.48 1.83
N LEU A 94 -4.64 29.77 1.73
CA LEU A 94 -5.96 30.38 1.87
C LEU A 94 -6.16 31.04 3.25
N LEU A 95 -5.70 30.40 4.32
CA LEU A 95 -5.78 30.94 5.68
C LEU A 95 -4.86 32.14 5.90
N ALA A 96 -3.75 32.21 5.17
CA ALA A 96 -2.74 33.27 5.28
C ALA A 96 -3.00 34.46 4.35
N MET A 97 -4.07 34.44 3.55
CA MET A 97 -4.41 35.54 2.66
C MET A 97 -4.65 36.85 3.42
N GLU A 98 -4.27 37.97 2.78
CA GLU A 98 -4.57 39.29 3.29
C GLU A 98 -6.09 39.50 3.40
N PRO A 99 -6.58 40.28 4.40
CA PRO A 99 -8.01 40.41 4.65
C PRO A 99 -8.84 40.82 3.44
N GLU A 100 -8.36 41.71 2.59
CA GLU A 100 -9.11 42.19 1.44
C GLU A 100 -9.30 41.06 0.39
N GLU A 101 -8.23 40.32 0.09
CA GLU A 101 -8.27 39.20 -0.85
C GLU A 101 -9.12 38.04 -0.28
N TYR A 102 -8.92 37.75 1.01
CA TYR A 102 -9.67 36.72 1.72
C TYR A 102 -11.17 36.95 1.64
N PHE A 103 -11.63 38.15 2.03
CA PHE A 103 -13.05 38.50 2.04
C PHE A 103 -13.63 38.68 0.64
N SER A 104 -12.81 39.04 -0.37
CA SER A 104 -13.21 38.99 -1.77
C SER A 104 -13.50 37.57 -2.23
N LEU A 105 -12.64 36.61 -1.85
CA LEU A 105 -12.87 35.19 -2.11
C LEU A 105 -14.15 34.67 -1.41
N ILE A 106 -14.35 35.02 -0.15
CA ILE A 106 -15.58 34.68 0.61
C ILE A 106 -16.83 35.19 -0.12
N GLU A 107 -16.83 36.44 -0.59
CA GLU A 107 -17.94 36.98 -1.38
C GLU A 107 -18.23 36.18 -2.64
N GLN A 108 -17.20 35.80 -3.39
CA GLN A 108 -17.37 34.93 -4.58
C GLN A 108 -17.94 33.56 -4.22
N MET A 109 -17.50 32.99 -3.07
CA MET A 109 -18.04 31.73 -2.59
C MET A 109 -19.52 31.88 -2.18
N VAL A 110 -19.90 32.97 -1.51
CA VAL A 110 -21.31 33.26 -1.18
C VAL A 110 -22.15 33.34 -2.44
N ARG A 111 -21.72 34.07 -3.49
CA ARG A 111 -22.40 34.10 -4.79
C ARG A 111 -22.62 32.72 -5.38
N ARG A 112 -21.77 31.75 -5.07
CA ARG A 112 -21.88 30.39 -5.59
C ARG A 112 -22.74 29.47 -4.73
N PHE A 113 -22.66 29.58 -3.40
CA PHE A 113 -23.25 28.64 -2.46
C PHE A 113 -24.53 29.15 -1.79
N ALA A 114 -24.79 30.48 -1.78
CA ALA A 114 -26.00 31.01 -1.17
C ALA A 114 -27.27 30.43 -1.78
N LEU A 115 -28.21 30.06 -0.91
CA LEU A 115 -29.55 29.60 -1.32
C LEU A 115 -30.52 30.76 -1.45
N PRO A 116 -31.58 30.66 -2.23
CA PRO A 116 -32.62 31.69 -2.38
C PRO A 116 -33.55 31.74 -1.15
N LYS A 117 -32.96 31.89 0.03
CA LYS A 117 -33.66 31.94 1.34
C LYS A 117 -33.01 32.97 2.26
N ALA A 118 -33.72 33.35 3.29
CA ALA A 118 -33.12 34.08 4.39
C ALA A 118 -32.32 33.15 5.30
N GLY A 119 -31.11 33.56 5.68
CA GLY A 119 -30.23 32.75 6.53
C GLY A 119 -29.18 33.59 7.24
N GLU A 120 -28.31 32.92 7.96
CA GLU A 120 -27.16 33.51 8.65
C GLU A 120 -25.84 32.93 8.08
N ILE A 121 -24.82 33.78 8.03
CA ILE A 121 -23.46 33.37 7.70
C ILE A 121 -22.60 33.45 8.94
N CYS A 122 -22.04 32.34 9.37
CA CYS A 122 -21.24 32.21 10.56
C CYS A 122 -19.76 32.11 10.23
N PHE A 123 -18.93 32.92 10.84
CA PHE A 123 -17.49 32.98 10.66
C PHE A 123 -16.73 32.49 11.89
N SER A 124 -15.45 32.19 11.71
CA SER A 124 -14.56 31.94 12.84
C SER A 124 -14.38 33.17 13.70
N GLN A 125 -14.03 32.99 14.97
CA GLN A 125 -13.71 34.10 15.87
C GLN A 125 -12.59 35.00 15.32
N ARG A 126 -11.62 34.43 14.61
CA ARG A 126 -10.54 35.15 13.93
C ARG A 126 -11.08 36.04 12.81
N ASP A 127 -11.98 35.53 12.00
CA ASP A 127 -12.52 36.24 10.85
C ASP A 127 -13.47 37.34 11.25
N LEU A 128 -14.28 37.14 12.31
CA LEU A 128 -15.13 38.18 12.87
C LEU A 128 -14.33 39.41 13.34
N LYS A 129 -13.10 39.21 13.89
CA LYS A 129 -12.24 40.29 14.35
C LYS A 129 -11.59 41.11 13.22
N ARG A 130 -11.48 40.57 12.02
CA ARG A 130 -10.84 41.22 10.87
C ARG A 130 -11.80 41.57 9.74
N LEU A 131 -13.10 41.50 10.01
CA LEU A 131 -14.17 41.82 9.06
C LEU A 131 -14.06 43.30 8.59
N PRO A 132 -14.02 43.55 7.26
CA PRO A 132 -14.06 44.93 6.76
C PRO A 132 -15.42 45.60 7.06
N GLU A 133 -15.41 46.89 7.38
CA GLU A 133 -16.62 47.64 7.79
C GLU A 133 -17.79 47.53 6.79
N GLN A 134 -17.54 47.47 5.51
CA GLN A 134 -18.57 47.40 4.46
C GLN A 134 -18.91 45.99 4.00
N PHE A 135 -18.29 44.98 4.60
CA PHE A 135 -18.42 43.60 4.13
C PHE A 135 -19.85 43.07 4.28
N GLY A 136 -20.58 43.44 5.32
CA GLY A 136 -21.98 43.05 5.52
C GLY A 136 -22.88 43.45 4.33
N LYS A 137 -22.71 44.67 3.81
CA LYS A 137 -23.48 45.15 2.63
C LYS A 137 -23.12 44.36 1.37
N ARG A 138 -21.84 44.01 1.19
CA ARG A 138 -21.37 43.18 0.05
C ARG A 138 -21.96 41.77 0.11
N LEU A 139 -22.03 41.19 1.29
CA LEU A 139 -22.66 39.88 1.51
C LEU A 139 -24.16 39.89 1.19
N GLU A 140 -24.88 40.91 1.68
CA GLU A 140 -26.31 41.08 1.37
C GLU A 140 -26.55 41.16 -0.14
N GLN A 141 -25.72 41.95 -0.84
CA GLN A 141 -25.79 42.07 -2.31
C GLN A 141 -25.50 40.71 -2.98
N ALA A 142 -24.45 40.01 -2.55
CA ALA A 142 -24.09 38.70 -3.10
C ALA A 142 -25.18 37.67 -2.88
N ALA A 143 -25.85 37.67 -1.73
CA ALA A 143 -26.98 36.79 -1.45
C ALA A 143 -28.25 37.18 -2.27
N ALA A 144 -28.49 38.47 -2.43
CA ALA A 144 -29.64 39.02 -3.17
C ALA A 144 -29.58 38.62 -4.67
N GLU A 145 -28.39 38.53 -5.27
CA GLU A 145 -28.18 38.02 -6.65
C GLU A 145 -28.69 36.58 -6.84
N ARG A 146 -28.74 35.83 -5.75
CA ARG A 146 -29.28 34.43 -5.73
C ARG A 146 -30.76 34.40 -5.26
N GLY A 147 -31.37 35.55 -4.97
CA GLY A 147 -32.74 35.64 -4.47
C GLY A 147 -32.88 35.36 -2.97
N GLY A 148 -31.77 35.36 -2.22
CA GLY A 148 -31.70 35.13 -0.79
C GLY A 148 -31.32 36.41 0.00
N SER A 149 -31.22 36.27 1.31
CA SER A 149 -30.67 37.30 2.19
C SER A 149 -29.82 36.63 3.27
N LEU A 150 -28.66 37.21 3.57
CA LEU A 150 -27.74 36.69 4.58
C LEU A 150 -27.41 37.79 5.61
N LYS A 151 -27.50 37.44 6.89
CA LYS A 151 -26.99 38.26 7.98
C LYS A 151 -25.77 37.60 8.58
N ILE A 152 -24.85 38.42 9.11
CA ILE A 152 -23.68 37.89 9.79
C ILE A 152 -24.12 37.41 11.17
N GLY A 153 -23.89 36.12 11.44
CA GLY A 153 -24.15 35.51 12.75
C GLY A 153 -23.25 36.10 13.85
N VAL A 154 -23.79 36.22 15.04
CA VAL A 154 -23.09 36.78 16.21
C VAL A 154 -22.19 35.72 16.86
N GLU A 155 -22.62 34.47 16.83
CA GLU A 155 -21.86 33.38 17.42
C GLU A 155 -20.75 32.89 16.48
N PRO A 156 -19.50 32.77 16.99
CA PRO A 156 -18.40 32.30 16.17
C PRO A 156 -18.53 30.78 15.90
N ALA A 157 -18.39 30.39 14.65
CA ALA A 157 -18.35 29.01 14.27
C ALA A 157 -16.95 28.39 14.53
N SER A 158 -16.92 27.08 14.87
CA SER A 158 -15.68 26.32 15.10
C SER A 158 -15.08 25.86 13.77
N LEU A 159 -14.42 26.78 13.06
CA LEU A 159 -13.76 26.54 11.80
C LEU A 159 -12.47 27.36 11.69
N ASP A 160 -11.53 26.89 10.86
CA ASP A 160 -10.24 27.59 10.68
C ASP A 160 -10.32 28.71 9.65
N GLY A 161 -11.23 28.59 8.66
CA GLY A 161 -11.46 29.59 7.63
C GLY A 161 -12.60 29.21 6.70
N GLY A 162 -13.09 30.17 5.92
CA GLY A 162 -14.34 30.04 5.19
C GLY A 162 -15.52 30.43 6.08
N PHE A 163 -16.67 29.80 5.90
CA PHE A 163 -17.90 30.12 6.61
C PHE A 163 -18.87 28.95 6.68
N LEU A 164 -19.86 29.01 7.55
CA LEU A 164 -21.08 28.19 7.55
C LEU A 164 -22.25 29.05 7.14
N LEU A 165 -23.17 28.47 6.36
CA LEU A 165 -24.48 29.07 6.09
C LEU A 165 -25.54 28.32 6.90
N ASP A 166 -26.29 29.00 7.70
CA ASP A 166 -27.41 28.45 8.45
C ASP A 166 -28.74 28.99 7.87
N TYR A 167 -29.60 28.08 7.50
CA TYR A 167 -30.92 28.33 6.94
C TYR A 167 -31.98 27.64 7.81
N ASP A 168 -32.24 28.21 8.99
CA ASP A 168 -33.25 27.72 9.93
C ASP A 168 -33.05 26.26 10.33
N GLY A 169 -31.82 25.95 10.77
CA GLY A 169 -31.41 24.63 11.22
C GLY A 169 -30.86 23.70 10.11
N ILE A 170 -30.75 24.19 8.87
CA ILE A 170 -30.03 23.51 7.79
C ILE A 170 -28.68 24.20 7.61
N GLU A 171 -27.63 23.56 8.06
CA GLU A 171 -26.27 24.09 7.93
C GLU A 171 -25.60 23.62 6.65
N GLU A 172 -25.05 24.55 5.87
CA GLU A 172 -24.16 24.26 4.74
C GLU A 172 -22.73 24.64 5.09
N ASN A 173 -21.82 23.66 5.13
CA ASN A 173 -20.44 23.87 5.50
C ASN A 173 -19.60 24.29 4.28
N CYS A 174 -19.31 25.58 4.20
CA CYS A 174 -18.47 26.21 3.19
C CYS A 174 -17.06 26.54 3.74
N SER A 175 -16.60 25.85 4.77
CA SER A 175 -15.22 26.00 5.24
C SER A 175 -14.21 25.53 4.17
N PHE A 176 -13.04 26.12 4.15
CA PHE A 176 -11.99 25.70 3.20
C PHE A 176 -11.63 24.22 3.36
N GLN A 177 -11.60 23.73 4.59
CA GLN A 177 -11.36 22.32 4.87
C GLN A 177 -12.42 21.42 4.23
N ALA A 178 -13.70 21.75 4.40
CA ALA A 178 -14.79 20.97 3.82
C ALA A 178 -14.77 21.00 2.27
N LEU A 179 -14.53 22.16 1.68
CA LEU A 179 -14.47 22.31 0.23
C LEU A 179 -13.27 21.59 -0.38
N LEU A 180 -12.09 21.66 0.25
CA LEU A 180 -10.92 20.91 -0.19
C LEU A 180 -11.13 19.40 -0.03
N ALA A 181 -11.81 18.97 1.04
CA ALA A 181 -12.16 17.57 1.24
C ALA A 181 -13.15 17.07 0.18
N ALA A 182 -14.19 17.84 -0.12
CA ALA A 182 -15.18 17.52 -1.16
C ALA A 182 -14.57 17.43 -2.57
N LYS A 183 -13.54 18.24 -2.83
CA LYS A 183 -12.83 18.28 -4.13
C LYS A 183 -11.49 17.57 -4.12
N ARG A 184 -11.24 16.74 -3.12
CA ARG A 184 -9.95 16.08 -2.93
C ARG A 184 -9.50 15.30 -4.15
N ASP A 185 -10.39 14.56 -4.79
CA ASP A 185 -10.05 13.74 -5.95
C ASP A 185 -9.68 14.62 -7.16
N GLU A 186 -10.46 15.69 -7.44
CA GLU A 186 -10.13 16.65 -8.48
C GLU A 186 -8.77 17.31 -8.24
N CYS A 187 -8.51 17.76 -7.00
CA CYS A 187 -7.22 18.35 -6.62
C CYS A 187 -6.08 17.35 -6.77
N SER A 188 -6.30 16.11 -6.34
CA SER A 188 -5.30 15.04 -6.44
C SER A 188 -4.92 14.75 -7.90
N ASP A 189 -5.90 14.67 -8.78
CA ASP A 189 -5.69 14.44 -10.22
C ASP A 189 -4.92 15.58 -10.87
N GLN A 190 -5.26 16.84 -10.55
CA GLN A 190 -4.54 17.99 -11.06
C GLN A 190 -3.10 18.06 -10.57
N ILE A 191 -2.88 17.83 -9.28
CA ILE A 191 -1.53 17.81 -8.69
C ILE A 191 -0.72 16.65 -9.27
N GLN A 192 -1.33 15.48 -9.47
CA GLN A 192 -0.68 14.34 -10.08
C GLN A 192 -0.20 14.66 -11.50
N LYS A 193 -1.03 15.29 -12.33
CA LYS A 193 -0.66 15.72 -13.67
C LYS A 193 0.49 16.72 -13.64
N LEU A 194 0.42 17.73 -12.78
CA LEU A 194 1.44 18.78 -12.69
C LEU A 194 2.80 18.25 -12.20
N LEU A 195 2.80 17.32 -11.23
CA LEU A 195 4.03 16.86 -10.61
C LEU A 195 4.66 15.64 -11.29
N PHE A 196 3.85 14.76 -11.91
CA PHE A 196 4.32 13.44 -12.31
C PHE A 196 4.06 13.09 -13.79
N GLU A 197 3.18 13.80 -14.48
CA GLU A 197 2.95 13.65 -15.90
C GLU A 197 3.73 14.78 -16.61
N LYS A 198 4.87 14.42 -17.20
CA LYS A 198 5.54 15.31 -18.15
C LYS A 198 4.78 15.24 -19.48
N GLU A 199 4.45 16.40 -20.04
CA GLU A 199 4.09 16.52 -21.44
C GLU A 199 5.09 15.82 -22.37
#